data_2ecfe361246fea23743c05e5d0b686b1
#
_entry.id   2ecfe361246fea23743c05e5d0b686b1
#
_cell.length_a   1.000
_cell.length_b   1.000
_cell.length_c   1.000
_cell.angle_alpha   90.00
_cell.angle_beta   90.00
_cell.angle_gamma   90.00
#
_symmetry.space_group_name_H-M   'P 1'
#
loop_
_entity.id
_entity.type
_entity.pdbx_description
1 polymer ?
#
loop_
_entity_poly.entity_id
_entity_poly.type
_entity_poly.pdbx_seq_one_letter_code
_entity_poly.pdbx_strand_id
1 'polypeptide(L)'
;SDTALANVRTKDLGEVGDEIANLVVELKSFDAGEEEKGFLGFFKKQANRLDGMKARYDKAEVNVNKIASSLEGHQVQLMKDIVMLDKLYETNLAYHKELSMYILAGKKRLKRERETTLEELKAKAQRSGLPEDAQAANDFAQQCDSFEKKLHDLELTRMVSVQMAPQIRLVQNNDRLMAEKIQSTIVNTIPLWKSQMVLALGVAHSADAVSYTHLR
;
A
#
# COMPACT_ATOMS: atom_id res chain seq x y z
N SER A 1 -15.24 2.84 -1.00
CA SER A 1 -13.87 3.40 -0.89
C SER A 1 -13.07 2.73 0.24
N ASP A 2 -13.70 2.44 1.37
CA ASP A 2 -13.03 1.80 2.52
C ASP A 2 -12.51 0.39 2.21
N THR A 3 -13.22 -0.36 1.38
CA THR A 3 -12.80 -1.71 0.94
C THR A 3 -11.57 -1.66 0.02
N ALA A 4 -11.46 -0.65 -0.84
CA ALA A 4 -10.28 -0.50 -1.71
C ALA A 4 -9.04 -0.07 -0.92
N LEU A 5 -9.19 0.86 0.05
CA LEU A 5 -8.11 1.28 0.95
C LEU A 5 -7.70 0.18 1.94
N ALA A 6 -8.63 -0.63 2.43
CA ALA A 6 -8.33 -1.75 3.33
C ALA A 6 -7.58 -2.88 2.63
N ASN A 7 -7.92 -3.20 1.38
CA ASN A 7 -7.22 -4.23 0.60
C ASN A 7 -5.79 -3.84 0.23
N VAL A 8 -5.53 -2.54 -0.03
CA VAL A 8 -4.18 -2.03 -0.32
C VAL A 8 -3.32 -1.96 0.95
N ARG A 9 -3.94 -1.79 2.13
CA ARG A 9 -3.23 -1.42 3.37
C ARG A 9 -2.64 -2.60 4.15
N THR A 10 -3.10 -3.83 3.99
CA THR A 10 -2.79 -4.89 4.96
C THR A 10 -2.21 -6.16 4.38
N LYS A 11 -2.44 -6.47 3.12
CA LYS A 11 -2.08 -7.79 2.58
C LYS A 11 -0.64 -7.84 2.05
N ASP A 12 -0.22 -6.79 1.35
CA ASP A 12 1.06 -6.84 0.60
C ASP A 12 2.28 -6.46 1.44
N LEU A 13 2.14 -5.59 2.45
CA LEU A 13 3.27 -5.22 3.32
C LEU A 13 3.75 -6.37 4.21
N GLY A 14 2.83 -7.23 4.69
CA GLY A 14 3.14 -8.42 5.48
C GLY A 14 3.87 -9.47 4.64
N GLU A 15 3.31 -9.83 3.50
CA GLU A 15 3.87 -10.86 2.59
C GLU A 15 5.22 -10.42 2.01
N VAL A 16 5.35 -9.19 1.54
CA VAL A 16 6.62 -8.64 1.04
C VAL A 16 7.68 -8.55 2.14
N GLY A 17 7.29 -8.14 3.34
CA GLY A 17 8.19 -8.10 4.50
C GLY A 17 8.70 -9.49 4.86
N ASP A 18 7.82 -10.49 4.87
CA ASP A 18 8.16 -11.88 5.14
C ASP A 18 9.06 -12.46 4.06
N GLU A 19 8.81 -12.16 2.78
CA GLU A 19 9.66 -12.60 1.67
C GLU A 19 11.07 -12.00 1.73
N ILE A 20 11.19 -10.71 2.04
CA ILE A 20 12.50 -10.06 2.24
C ILE A 20 13.21 -10.66 3.46
N ALA A 21 12.49 -10.93 4.54
CA ALA A 21 13.06 -11.59 5.72
C ALA A 21 13.54 -13.02 5.40
N ASN A 22 12.75 -13.80 4.68
CA ASN A 22 13.11 -15.13 4.21
C ASN A 22 14.34 -15.09 3.28
N LEU A 23 14.41 -14.11 2.39
CA LEU A 23 15.59 -13.88 1.56
C LEU A 23 16.84 -13.65 2.43
N VAL A 24 16.76 -12.77 3.42
CA VAL A 24 17.88 -12.48 4.32
C VAL A 24 18.31 -13.73 5.12
N VAL A 25 17.35 -14.55 5.56
CA VAL A 25 17.63 -15.82 6.24
C VAL A 25 18.34 -16.80 5.30
N GLU A 26 17.88 -16.96 4.07
CA GLU A 26 18.49 -17.82 3.06
C GLU A 26 19.92 -17.36 2.74
N LEU A 27 20.15 -16.06 2.57
CA LEU A 27 21.47 -15.48 2.31
C LEU A 27 22.44 -15.68 3.50
N LYS A 28 21.96 -15.51 4.75
CA LYS A 28 22.75 -15.71 5.96
C LYS A 28 23.02 -17.17 6.29
N SER A 29 22.08 -18.05 6.01
CA SER A 29 22.25 -19.50 6.27
C SER A 29 23.39 -20.10 5.46
N PHE A 30 23.70 -19.51 4.31
CA PHE A 30 24.84 -19.88 3.51
C PHE A 30 26.17 -19.44 4.16
N ASP A 31 26.23 -18.24 4.71
CA ASP A 31 27.42 -17.62 5.32
C ASP A 31 27.80 -18.32 6.66
N ALA A 32 26.81 -18.71 7.46
CA ALA A 32 27.03 -19.37 8.75
C ALA A 32 27.55 -20.83 8.65
N GLY A 33 27.65 -21.37 7.45
CA GLY A 33 28.15 -22.74 7.22
C GLY A 33 29.67 -22.90 7.33
N GLU A 34 30.44 -21.83 7.49
CA GLU A 34 31.90 -21.84 7.53
C GLU A 34 32.52 -21.93 8.93
N GLU A 35 31.77 -21.72 10.01
CA GLU A 35 32.37 -21.57 11.37
C GLU A 35 32.38 -22.81 12.27
N GLU A 36 31.96 -23.99 11.85
CA GLU A 36 32.09 -25.16 12.72
C GLU A 36 32.83 -26.35 12.06
N LYS A 37 34.12 -26.52 12.34
CA LYS A 37 34.68 -27.74 12.93
C LYS A 37 36.21 -27.79 12.90
N GLY A 38 36.73 -28.14 14.06
CA GLY A 38 38.13 -28.18 14.41
C GLY A 38 39.04 -29.02 13.51
N PHE A 39 40.30 -28.71 13.68
CA PHE A 39 41.53 -29.04 12.97
C PHE A 39 41.83 -30.54 12.64
N LEU A 40 41.09 -31.51 13.10
CA LEU A 40 41.38 -32.96 12.96
C LEU A 40 40.53 -33.72 11.93
N GLY A 41 39.55 -33.05 11.25
CA GLY A 41 38.74 -33.64 10.17
C GLY A 41 39.24 -33.35 8.74
N PHE A 42 40.36 -32.66 8.61
CA PHE A 42 40.76 -31.93 7.40
C PHE A 42 41.23 -32.85 6.22
N PHE A 43 41.68 -34.06 6.45
CA PHE A 43 42.39 -34.80 5.40
C PHE A 43 41.59 -35.85 4.59
N LYS A 44 40.30 -36.06 4.90
CA LYS A 44 39.53 -37.11 4.21
C LYS A 44 38.26 -36.67 3.49
N LYS A 45 37.99 -35.32 3.37
CA LYS A 45 36.72 -34.79 2.90
C LYS A 45 36.82 -33.68 1.83
N GLN A 46 37.95 -33.52 1.15
CA GLN A 46 38.18 -32.35 0.32
C GLN A 46 37.34 -32.35 -0.99
N ALA A 47 37.27 -33.44 -1.73
CA ALA A 47 36.48 -33.55 -2.96
C ALA A 47 34.96 -33.44 -2.69
N ASN A 48 34.48 -34.01 -1.57
CA ASN A 48 33.07 -33.92 -1.17
C ASN A 48 32.65 -32.51 -0.65
N ARG A 49 33.60 -31.65 -0.33
CA ARG A 49 33.35 -30.33 0.22
C ARG A 49 32.95 -29.33 -0.88
N LEU A 50 33.63 -29.34 -2.01
CA LEU A 50 33.29 -28.51 -3.18
C LEU A 50 31.93 -28.88 -3.77
N ASP A 51 31.68 -30.19 -3.95
CA ASP A 51 30.39 -30.69 -4.44
C ASP A 51 29.26 -30.35 -3.45
N GLY A 52 29.52 -30.44 -2.15
CA GLY A 52 28.59 -30.06 -1.11
C GLY A 52 28.31 -28.57 -1.10
N MET A 53 29.32 -27.70 -1.28
CA MET A 53 29.14 -26.25 -1.39
C MET A 53 28.36 -25.87 -2.66
N LYS A 54 28.70 -26.49 -3.78
CA LYS A 54 27.99 -26.26 -5.04
C LYS A 54 26.53 -26.68 -4.95
N ALA A 55 26.22 -27.85 -4.39
CA ALA A 55 24.85 -28.31 -4.21
C ALA A 55 24.03 -27.37 -3.27
N ARG A 56 24.66 -26.86 -2.22
CA ARG A 56 24.02 -25.86 -1.32
C ARG A 56 23.80 -24.54 -2.04
N TYR A 57 24.75 -24.06 -2.84
CA TYR A 57 24.60 -22.86 -3.66
C TYR A 57 23.45 -23.01 -4.67
N ASP A 58 23.41 -24.10 -5.43
CA ASP A 58 22.38 -24.37 -6.42
C ASP A 58 20.97 -24.37 -5.79
N LYS A 59 20.86 -24.97 -4.59
CA LYS A 59 19.59 -24.95 -3.84
C LYS A 59 19.21 -23.54 -3.37
N ALA A 60 20.15 -22.81 -2.80
CA ALA A 60 19.93 -21.44 -2.34
C ALA A 60 19.59 -20.51 -3.53
N GLU A 61 20.26 -20.67 -4.67
CA GLU A 61 19.99 -19.90 -5.88
C GLU A 61 18.56 -20.13 -6.39
N VAL A 62 18.06 -21.36 -6.38
CA VAL A 62 16.67 -21.66 -6.76
C VAL A 62 15.68 -20.95 -5.84
N ASN A 63 15.91 -20.98 -4.52
CA ASN A 63 15.05 -20.30 -3.55
C ASN A 63 15.11 -18.77 -3.71
N VAL A 64 16.29 -18.21 -3.86
CA VAL A 64 16.50 -16.77 -4.10
C VAL A 64 15.80 -16.32 -5.38
N ASN A 65 15.89 -17.11 -6.46
CA ASN A 65 15.20 -16.79 -7.72
C ASN A 65 13.68 -16.83 -7.58
N LYS A 66 13.13 -17.79 -6.79
CA LYS A 66 11.69 -17.82 -6.50
C LYS A 66 11.24 -16.58 -5.75
N ILE A 67 11.98 -16.20 -4.70
CA ILE A 67 11.67 -15.01 -3.91
C ILE A 67 11.78 -13.75 -4.78
N ALA A 68 12.82 -13.67 -5.62
CA ALA A 68 12.97 -12.54 -6.56
C ALA A 68 11.77 -12.41 -7.50
N SER A 69 11.31 -13.52 -8.09
CA SER A 69 10.14 -13.51 -8.98
C SER A 69 8.84 -13.12 -8.26
N SER A 70 8.66 -13.55 -7.01
CA SER A 70 7.52 -13.13 -6.19
C SER A 70 7.59 -11.63 -5.87
N LEU A 71 8.76 -11.13 -5.47
CA LEU A 71 8.99 -9.70 -5.23
C LEU A 71 8.72 -8.84 -6.48
N GLU A 72 9.12 -9.31 -7.68
CA GLU A 72 8.77 -8.64 -8.93
C GLU A 72 7.25 -8.56 -9.15
N GLY A 73 6.53 -9.64 -8.84
CA GLY A 73 5.07 -9.66 -8.88
C GLY A 73 4.45 -8.61 -7.94
N HIS A 74 4.93 -8.53 -6.71
CA HIS A 74 4.51 -7.53 -5.73
C HIS A 74 4.84 -6.10 -6.18
N GLN A 75 6.02 -5.88 -6.76
CA GLN A 75 6.40 -4.57 -7.30
C GLN A 75 5.43 -4.10 -8.39
N VAL A 76 5.06 -4.98 -9.33
CA VAL A 76 4.09 -4.66 -10.37
C VAL A 76 2.72 -4.30 -9.77
N GLN A 77 2.30 -5.02 -8.73
CA GLN A 77 1.03 -4.70 -8.05
C GLN A 77 1.09 -3.35 -7.34
N LEU A 78 2.15 -3.07 -6.58
CA LEU A 78 2.35 -1.77 -5.92
C LEU A 78 2.35 -0.61 -6.92
N MET A 79 2.96 -0.78 -8.09
CA MET A 79 2.93 0.25 -9.14
C MET A 79 1.52 0.51 -9.68
N LYS A 80 0.68 -0.53 -9.82
CA LYS A 80 -0.73 -0.38 -10.20
C LYS A 80 -1.53 0.34 -9.11
N ASP A 81 -1.28 0.00 -7.84
CA ASP A 81 -1.94 0.61 -6.69
C ASP A 81 -1.58 2.10 -6.56
N ILE A 82 -0.32 2.48 -6.79
CA ILE A 82 0.12 3.88 -6.84
C ILE A 82 -0.67 4.68 -7.90
N VAL A 83 -0.85 4.14 -9.11
CA VAL A 83 -1.62 4.79 -10.18
C VAL A 83 -3.11 4.89 -9.80
N MET A 84 -3.67 3.82 -9.22
CA MET A 84 -5.06 3.83 -8.74
C MET A 84 -5.28 4.87 -7.63
N LEU A 85 -4.33 4.99 -6.69
CA LEU A 85 -4.39 5.97 -5.61
C LEU A 85 -4.28 7.41 -6.12
N ASP A 86 -3.49 7.68 -7.17
CA ASP A 86 -3.46 8.98 -7.83
C ASP A 86 -4.84 9.34 -8.41
N LYS A 87 -5.47 8.42 -9.12
CA LYS A 87 -6.82 8.61 -9.66
C LYS A 87 -7.86 8.80 -8.56
N LEU A 88 -7.76 8.03 -7.47
CA LEU A 88 -8.63 8.18 -6.31
C LEU A 88 -8.48 9.56 -5.66
N TYR A 89 -7.26 10.07 -5.54
CA TYR A 89 -6.99 11.40 -5.02
C TYR A 89 -7.63 12.49 -5.88
N GLU A 90 -7.46 12.43 -7.21
CA GLU A 90 -8.07 13.38 -8.15
C GLU A 90 -9.59 13.35 -8.10
N THR A 91 -10.17 12.13 -8.07
CA THR A 91 -11.62 11.95 -7.94
C THR A 91 -12.14 12.51 -6.62
N ASN A 92 -11.44 12.28 -5.51
CA ASN A 92 -11.81 12.83 -4.20
C ASN A 92 -11.76 14.36 -4.20
N LEU A 93 -10.78 14.97 -4.88
CA LEU A 93 -10.67 16.43 -5.00
C LEU A 93 -11.82 17.01 -5.83
N ALA A 94 -12.20 16.37 -6.94
CA ALA A 94 -13.33 16.76 -7.75
C ALA A 94 -14.64 16.67 -6.95
N TYR A 95 -14.84 15.55 -6.26
CA TYR A 95 -16.01 15.33 -5.39
C TYR A 95 -16.12 16.37 -4.27
N HIS A 96 -15.01 16.72 -3.64
CA HIS A 96 -14.96 17.79 -2.64
C HIS A 96 -15.43 19.14 -3.20
N LYS A 97 -15.01 19.50 -4.42
CA LYS A 97 -15.46 20.74 -5.09
C LYS A 97 -16.94 20.71 -5.38
N GLU A 98 -17.46 19.61 -5.92
CA GLU A 98 -18.89 19.45 -6.21
C GLU A 98 -19.74 19.55 -4.94
N LEU A 99 -19.38 18.83 -3.87
CA LEU A 99 -20.06 18.94 -2.58
C LEU A 99 -20.09 20.38 -2.07
N SER A 100 -18.96 21.10 -2.19
CA SER A 100 -18.87 22.49 -1.76
C SER A 100 -19.83 23.40 -2.55
N MET A 101 -19.97 23.17 -3.86
CA MET A 101 -20.91 23.92 -4.71
C MET A 101 -22.37 23.58 -4.35
N TYR A 102 -22.71 22.31 -4.17
CA TYR A 102 -24.06 21.90 -3.78
C TYR A 102 -24.47 22.45 -2.42
N ILE A 103 -23.58 22.39 -1.44
CA ILE A 103 -23.83 22.95 -0.10
C ILE A 103 -24.04 24.46 -0.18
N LEU A 104 -23.20 25.19 -0.91
CA LEU A 104 -23.34 26.65 -1.06
C LEU A 104 -24.65 27.04 -1.76
N ALA A 105 -24.98 26.38 -2.86
CA ALA A 105 -26.20 26.58 -3.60
C ALA A 105 -27.45 26.26 -2.75
N GLY A 106 -27.39 25.10 -2.06
CA GLY A 106 -28.47 24.66 -1.17
C GLY A 106 -28.71 25.60 0.00
N LYS A 107 -27.66 26.08 0.66
CA LYS A 107 -27.78 27.09 1.72
C LYS A 107 -28.39 28.41 1.23
N LYS A 108 -27.94 28.88 0.06
CA LYS A 108 -28.52 30.09 -0.55
C LYS A 108 -30.02 29.91 -0.87
N ARG A 109 -30.37 28.73 -1.43
CA ARG A 109 -31.78 28.43 -1.74
C ARG A 109 -32.61 28.35 -0.45
N LEU A 110 -32.16 27.61 0.54
CA LEU A 110 -32.85 27.44 1.82
C LEU A 110 -33.13 28.83 2.48
N LYS A 111 -32.09 29.68 2.49
CA LYS A 111 -32.23 31.04 3.02
C LYS A 111 -33.32 31.82 2.28
N ARG A 112 -33.26 31.82 0.95
CA ARG A 112 -34.25 32.50 0.13
C ARG A 112 -35.67 31.97 0.37
N GLU A 113 -35.86 30.65 0.35
CA GLU A 113 -37.16 30.01 0.54
C GLU A 113 -37.75 30.32 1.93
N ARG A 114 -36.91 30.37 2.98
CA ARG A 114 -37.33 30.78 4.31
C ARG A 114 -37.72 32.26 4.39
N GLU A 115 -36.98 33.15 3.71
CA GLU A 115 -37.20 34.59 3.74
C GLU A 115 -38.35 35.06 2.81
N THR A 116 -38.72 34.27 1.80
CA THR A 116 -39.78 34.61 0.83
C THR A 116 -40.96 33.66 0.94
N THR A 117 -40.90 32.48 0.39
CA THR A 117 -42.01 31.52 0.25
C THR A 117 -42.64 31.18 1.60
N LEU A 118 -41.83 30.88 2.61
CA LEU A 118 -42.33 30.53 3.94
C LEU A 118 -43.05 31.73 4.60
N GLU A 119 -42.52 32.93 4.50
CA GLU A 119 -43.15 34.13 5.07
C GLU A 119 -44.42 34.50 4.30
N GLU A 120 -44.47 34.32 2.98
CA GLU A 120 -45.70 34.49 2.20
C GLU A 120 -46.80 33.52 2.62
N LEU A 121 -46.46 32.23 2.82
CA LEU A 121 -47.40 31.21 3.29
C LEU A 121 -47.91 31.50 4.71
N LYS A 122 -47.05 31.92 5.62
CA LYS A 122 -47.44 32.35 6.97
C LYS A 122 -48.35 33.55 6.95
N ALA A 123 -48.01 34.57 6.15
CA ALA A 123 -48.85 35.78 6.00
C ALA A 123 -50.21 35.47 5.37
N LYS A 124 -50.28 34.51 4.44
CA LYS A 124 -51.54 34.01 3.87
C LYS A 124 -52.37 33.29 4.92
N ALA A 125 -51.81 32.42 5.69
CA ALA A 125 -52.48 31.70 6.79
C ALA A 125 -53.06 32.68 7.84
N GLN A 126 -52.29 33.70 8.20
CA GLN A 126 -52.78 34.76 9.13
C GLN A 126 -53.93 35.55 8.57
N ARG A 127 -53.92 35.86 7.27
CA ARG A 127 -54.97 36.66 6.63
C ARG A 127 -56.26 35.89 6.38
N SER A 128 -56.14 34.60 5.97
CA SER A 128 -57.29 33.75 5.64
C SER A 128 -57.94 33.13 6.90
N GLY A 129 -57.18 32.87 7.92
CA GLY A 129 -57.62 32.11 9.11
C GLY A 129 -58.01 30.66 8.80
N LEU A 130 -57.75 30.17 7.57
CA LEU A 130 -58.11 28.82 7.13
C LEU A 130 -57.11 27.78 7.65
N PRO A 131 -57.57 26.62 8.17
CA PRO A 131 -56.69 25.54 8.62
C PRO A 131 -55.81 25.00 7.49
N GLU A 132 -56.27 24.98 6.25
CA GLU A 132 -55.55 24.51 5.08
C GLU A 132 -54.33 25.39 4.75
N ASP A 133 -54.45 26.68 4.89
CA ASP A 133 -53.33 27.61 4.69
C ASP A 133 -52.31 27.52 5.83
N ALA A 134 -52.77 27.31 7.05
CA ALA A 134 -51.88 27.03 8.19
C ALA A 134 -51.12 25.72 8.01
N GLN A 135 -51.80 24.67 7.54
CA GLN A 135 -51.14 23.39 7.24
C GLN A 135 -50.10 23.54 6.14
N ALA A 136 -50.41 24.25 5.04
CA ALA A 136 -49.46 24.46 3.94
C ALA A 136 -48.19 25.20 4.43
N ALA A 137 -48.32 26.19 5.31
CA ALA A 137 -47.15 26.84 5.91
C ALA A 137 -46.31 25.93 6.78
N ASN A 138 -46.95 25.08 7.58
CA ASN A 138 -46.28 24.09 8.43
C ASN A 138 -45.56 23.04 7.60
N ASP A 139 -46.21 22.48 6.57
CA ASP A 139 -45.62 21.48 5.69
C ASP A 139 -44.38 22.03 4.96
N PHE A 140 -44.45 23.28 4.49
CA PHE A 140 -43.31 23.93 3.86
C PHE A 140 -42.17 24.20 4.86
N ALA A 141 -42.47 24.56 6.09
CA ALA A 141 -41.47 24.71 7.14
C ALA A 141 -40.75 23.38 7.41
N GLN A 142 -41.49 22.26 7.51
CA GLN A 142 -40.92 20.94 7.69
C GLN A 142 -40.04 20.50 6.50
N GLN A 143 -40.43 20.89 5.28
CA GLN A 143 -39.59 20.65 4.09
C GLN A 143 -38.27 21.43 4.17
N CYS A 144 -38.31 22.69 4.60
CA CYS A 144 -37.11 23.52 4.83
C CYS A 144 -36.18 22.86 5.89
N ASP A 145 -36.74 22.38 7.00
CA ASP A 145 -35.97 21.73 8.06
C ASP A 145 -35.36 20.38 7.60
N SER A 146 -36.13 19.61 6.83
CA SER A 146 -35.63 18.36 6.23
C SER A 146 -34.50 18.61 5.23
N PHE A 147 -34.61 19.69 4.45
CA PHE A 147 -33.58 20.11 3.53
C PHE A 147 -32.30 20.58 4.24
N GLU A 148 -32.46 21.31 5.34
CA GLU A 148 -31.34 21.74 6.19
C GLU A 148 -30.56 20.54 6.75
N LYS A 149 -31.26 19.52 7.23
CA LYS A 149 -30.63 18.25 7.70
C LYS A 149 -29.82 17.61 6.58
N LYS A 150 -30.36 17.53 5.36
CA LYS A 150 -29.61 17.01 4.20
C LYS A 150 -28.37 17.83 3.87
N LEU A 151 -28.43 19.16 3.98
CA LEU A 151 -27.26 20.01 3.80
C LEU A 151 -26.19 19.74 4.85
N HIS A 152 -26.61 19.53 6.10
CA HIS A 152 -25.69 19.14 7.17
C HIS A 152 -25.01 17.79 6.90
N ASP A 153 -25.74 16.78 6.42
CA ASP A 153 -25.18 15.49 6.03
C ASP A 153 -24.15 15.63 4.90
N LEU A 154 -24.41 16.51 3.93
CA LEU A 154 -23.45 16.84 2.88
C LEU A 154 -22.19 17.53 3.42
N GLU A 155 -22.31 18.37 4.44
CA GLU A 155 -21.17 19.01 5.11
C GLU A 155 -20.29 17.96 5.82
N LEU A 156 -20.91 17.01 6.51
CA LEU A 156 -20.17 15.89 7.13
C LEU A 156 -19.46 15.05 6.07
N THR A 157 -20.13 14.75 4.96
CA THR A 157 -19.51 14.02 3.83
C THR A 157 -18.33 14.80 3.23
N ARG A 158 -18.45 16.12 3.09
CA ARG A 158 -17.35 16.98 2.64
C ARG A 158 -16.17 16.95 3.61
N MET A 159 -16.44 16.95 4.91
CA MET A 159 -15.38 16.84 5.93
C MET A 159 -14.62 15.52 5.81
N VAL A 160 -15.31 14.42 5.59
CA VAL A 160 -14.68 13.10 5.33
C VAL A 160 -13.80 13.15 4.08
N SER A 161 -14.24 13.80 2.99
CA SER A 161 -13.45 13.94 1.77
C SER A 161 -12.12 14.69 1.99
N VAL A 162 -12.11 15.69 2.87
CA VAL A 162 -10.89 16.43 3.27
C VAL A 162 -9.92 15.50 4.01
N GLN A 163 -10.45 14.66 4.91
CA GLN A 163 -9.62 13.73 5.71
C GLN A 163 -9.06 12.58 4.87
N MET A 164 -9.76 12.18 3.80
CA MET A 164 -9.29 11.12 2.90
C MET A 164 -8.05 11.51 2.09
N ALA A 165 -7.91 12.76 1.70
CA ALA A 165 -6.82 13.22 0.84
C ALA A 165 -5.41 12.90 1.41
N PRO A 166 -5.06 13.28 2.65
CA PRO A 166 -3.77 12.93 3.24
C PRO A 166 -3.60 11.44 3.49
N GLN A 167 -4.69 10.69 3.76
CA GLN A 167 -4.64 9.25 3.94
C GLN A 167 -4.27 8.53 2.64
N ILE A 168 -4.86 8.93 1.52
CA ILE A 168 -4.52 8.40 0.19
C ILE A 168 -3.03 8.64 -0.09
N ARG A 169 -2.50 9.83 0.17
CA ARG A 169 -1.09 10.16 -0.04
C ARG A 169 -0.15 9.39 0.89
N LEU A 170 -0.57 9.14 2.13
CA LEU A 170 0.22 8.32 3.06
C LEU A 170 0.38 6.88 2.56
N VAL A 171 -0.72 6.24 2.13
CA VAL A 171 -0.69 4.89 1.56
C VAL A 171 0.18 4.86 0.30
N GLN A 172 -0.03 5.81 -0.61
CA GLN A 172 0.75 5.91 -1.85
C GLN A 172 2.26 6.06 -1.60
N ASN A 173 2.66 6.83 -0.60
CA ASN A 173 4.07 6.99 -0.25
C ASN A 173 4.66 5.70 0.34
N ASN A 174 3.88 4.97 1.14
CA ASN A 174 4.30 3.66 1.65
C ASN A 174 4.51 2.65 0.50
N ASP A 175 3.59 2.62 -0.47
CA ASP A 175 3.70 1.74 -1.64
C ASP A 175 4.94 2.08 -2.49
N ARG A 176 5.25 3.37 -2.68
CA ARG A 176 6.46 3.81 -3.37
C ARG A 176 7.72 3.35 -2.65
N LEU A 177 7.81 3.57 -1.34
CA LEU A 177 8.96 3.14 -0.53
C LEU A 177 9.16 1.62 -0.59
N MET A 178 8.06 0.85 -0.59
CA MET A 178 8.12 -0.59 -0.70
C MET A 178 8.58 -1.03 -2.10
N ALA A 179 8.04 -0.43 -3.16
CA ALA A 179 8.45 -0.70 -4.53
C ALA A 179 9.94 -0.39 -4.76
N GLU A 180 10.46 0.71 -4.18
CA GLU A 180 11.88 1.07 -4.22
C GLU A 180 12.76 0.06 -3.47
N LYS A 181 12.31 -0.43 -2.29
CA LYS A 181 13.03 -1.47 -1.54
C LYS A 181 13.09 -2.78 -2.31
N ILE A 182 11.99 -3.21 -2.91
CA ILE A 182 11.95 -4.39 -3.76
C ILE A 182 12.92 -4.22 -4.94
N GLN A 183 12.86 -3.09 -5.64
CA GLN A 183 13.76 -2.79 -6.75
C GLN A 183 15.23 -2.86 -6.33
N SER A 184 15.58 -2.24 -5.22
CA SER A 184 16.95 -2.27 -4.69
C SER A 184 17.40 -3.70 -4.31
N THR A 185 16.49 -4.49 -3.76
CA THR A 185 16.78 -5.89 -3.41
C THR A 185 17.07 -6.71 -4.65
N ILE A 186 16.24 -6.59 -5.69
CA ILE A 186 16.37 -7.36 -6.93
C ILE A 186 17.64 -6.94 -7.72
N VAL A 187 17.87 -5.63 -7.84
CA VAL A 187 18.93 -5.10 -8.71
C VAL A 187 20.31 -5.08 -8.04
N ASN A 188 20.37 -4.90 -6.73
CA ASN A 188 21.62 -4.73 -6.00
C ASN A 188 21.95 -5.91 -5.08
N THR A 189 21.02 -6.27 -4.18
CA THR A 189 21.31 -7.24 -3.11
C THR A 189 21.49 -8.66 -3.66
N ILE A 190 20.59 -9.12 -4.50
CA ILE A 190 20.64 -10.48 -5.07
C ILE A 190 21.85 -10.66 -5.98
N PRO A 191 22.16 -9.76 -6.95
CA PRO A 191 23.35 -9.88 -7.78
C PRO A 191 24.66 -9.80 -7.00
N LEU A 192 24.73 -8.94 -5.99
CA LEU A 192 25.91 -8.84 -5.14
C LEU A 192 26.15 -10.17 -4.39
N TRP A 193 25.10 -10.76 -3.80
CA TRP A 193 25.19 -12.06 -3.14
C TRP A 193 25.66 -13.15 -4.12
N LYS A 194 25.04 -13.24 -5.30
CA LYS A 194 25.46 -14.21 -6.35
C LYS A 194 26.93 -14.06 -6.72
N SER A 195 27.39 -12.82 -6.90
CA SER A 195 28.79 -12.52 -7.20
C SER A 195 29.72 -12.98 -6.07
N GLN A 196 29.38 -12.73 -4.82
CA GLN A 196 30.17 -13.18 -3.67
C GLN A 196 30.23 -14.71 -3.56
N MET A 197 29.14 -15.40 -3.88
CA MET A 197 29.08 -16.86 -3.87
C MET A 197 29.95 -17.46 -4.97
N VAL A 198 29.93 -16.91 -6.17
CA VAL A 198 30.81 -17.35 -7.28
C VAL A 198 32.28 -17.16 -6.92
N LEU A 199 32.63 -16.04 -6.28
CA LEU A 199 34.00 -15.80 -5.79
C LEU A 199 34.40 -16.81 -4.70
N ALA A 200 33.53 -17.10 -3.73
CA ALA A 200 33.78 -18.08 -2.68
C ALA A 200 34.02 -19.48 -3.24
N LEU A 201 33.21 -19.93 -4.19
CA LEU A 201 33.40 -21.19 -4.91
C LEU A 201 34.72 -21.22 -5.71
N GLY A 202 35.08 -20.10 -6.37
CA GLY A 202 36.33 -19.98 -7.09
C GLY A 202 37.57 -20.06 -6.19
N VAL A 203 37.54 -19.43 -5.02
CA VAL A 203 38.60 -19.50 -4.02
C VAL A 203 38.72 -20.92 -3.46
N ALA A 204 37.61 -21.58 -3.16
CA ALA A 204 37.61 -22.98 -2.68
C ALA A 204 38.20 -23.91 -3.73
N HIS A 205 37.87 -23.74 -5.00
CA HIS A 205 38.45 -24.55 -6.11
C HIS A 205 39.96 -24.33 -6.27
N SER A 206 40.43 -23.07 -6.15
CA SER A 206 41.86 -22.75 -6.23
C SER A 206 42.65 -23.31 -5.07
N ALA A 207 42.11 -23.32 -3.86
CA ALA A 207 42.72 -23.91 -2.67
C ALA A 207 42.91 -25.43 -2.84
N ASP A 208 41.94 -26.11 -3.44
CA ASP A 208 42.04 -27.54 -3.74
C ASP A 208 43.14 -27.83 -4.80
N ALA A 209 43.22 -27.03 -5.85
CA ALA A 209 44.26 -27.18 -6.89
C ALA A 209 45.69 -27.03 -6.32
N VAL A 210 45.89 -26.05 -5.41
CA VAL A 210 47.20 -25.85 -4.74
C VAL A 210 47.54 -27.00 -3.82
N SER A 211 46.56 -27.58 -3.11
CA SER A 211 46.78 -28.74 -2.23
C SER A 211 47.26 -29.97 -3.01
N TYR A 212 46.79 -30.18 -4.23
CA TYR A 212 47.25 -31.30 -5.09
C TYR A 212 48.70 -31.11 -5.61
N THR A 213 49.17 -29.88 -5.75
CA THR A 213 50.53 -29.58 -6.24
C THR A 213 51.59 -29.69 -5.18
N HIS A 214 51.23 -29.58 -3.88
CA HIS A 214 52.18 -29.75 -2.75
C HIS A 214 52.34 -31.20 -2.24
N LEU A 215 51.58 -32.15 -2.75
CA LEU A 215 51.63 -33.59 -2.39
C LEU A 215 52.43 -34.44 -3.40
N ARG A 216 53.14 -33.82 -4.33
CA ARG A 216 54.12 -34.44 -5.22
C ARG A 216 55.51 -33.99 -4.86
#